data_de6c92a14c2ac7aab1ba489e69941583
#
_entry.id   de6c92a14c2ac7aab1ba489e69941583
#
_cell.length_a   1.000
_cell.length_b   1.000
_cell.length_c   1.000
_cell.angle_alpha   90.00
_cell.angle_beta   90.00
_cell.angle_gamma   90.00
#
_symmetry.space_group_name_H-M   'P 1'
#
loop_
_entity.id
_entity.type
_entity.pdbx_description
1 polymer ?
#
loop_
_entity_poly.entity_id
_entity_poly.type
_entity_poly.pdbx_seq_one_letter_code
_entity_poly.pdbx_strand_id
1 'polypeptide(L)'
;MGNIVFFFFEYMVIFYTAFVVLSYLIMIFLSSREVKRHAVNSIDEREKRLLSKSPFTPGVSIVAPAYNEEVNIVDNVNSFLKQDYPKFEVIIVNDGSKDHTLEKLIENFDLVEVPYAYTEIIYTKPFKRLFRSINPKYDNLYVVDKENGGTKADAVNAGLNVAHYEWFVNTDVDCILPYDAIFQCVKMVLRHNNLLAVSGAMTMSNGCKVMSGELASRRAPISPIPLFQTLEYMRSFFLGKMAWSSINAMPNVSGGFGFLNRDLIMKAGGYAGDSFAEDMEVLLTTERYCCNFNIPFRVVQIPVNTCWTEGPSTLKILYRQRSRWGRGLLQTLVNNHDMIGRMRFRRTGLITLTYITIFEFLAPIIEASGVLITIYFIISGRLNIKTAIITFFAIMSFGLLVNTVVMLHDYLCGSSFEKRRDYILLLIAAVLEPIIYHPIVVVSSLSGYFKYIMNTKSVWGTMIRKKYAQAESDAQTAPTT
;
A
#
# COMPACT_ATOMS: atom_id res chain seq x y z
N MET A 1 22.64 21.02 36.38
CA MET A 1 22.60 20.06 35.22
C MET A 1 21.19 19.69 34.81
N GLY A 2 20.27 19.32 35.70
CA GLY A 2 18.91 18.91 35.34
C GLY A 2 18.08 19.93 34.55
N ASN A 3 18.18 21.23 34.89
CA ASN A 3 17.42 22.28 34.19
C ASN A 3 17.92 22.50 32.74
N ILE A 4 19.23 22.37 32.46
CA ILE A 4 19.78 22.59 31.10
C ILE A 4 19.34 21.45 30.14
N VAL A 5 19.41 20.18 30.57
CA VAL A 5 18.97 19.05 29.79
C VAL A 5 17.46 19.15 29.49
N PHE A 6 16.71 19.66 30.46
CA PHE A 6 15.29 19.85 30.36
C PHE A 6 14.90 20.94 29.33
N PHE A 7 15.52 22.11 29.41
CA PHE A 7 15.34 23.21 28.45
C PHE A 7 15.71 22.74 27.03
N PHE A 8 16.82 22.02 26.88
CA PHE A 8 17.23 21.49 25.58
C PHE A 8 16.17 20.57 24.99
N PHE A 9 15.59 19.67 25.80
CA PHE A 9 14.55 18.75 25.34
C PHE A 9 13.25 19.50 24.99
N GLU A 10 12.83 20.47 25.77
CA GLU A 10 11.64 21.30 25.51
C GLU A 10 11.77 22.03 24.17
N TYR A 11 12.89 22.70 23.91
CA TYR A 11 13.14 23.36 22.62
C TYR A 11 13.23 22.36 21.48
N MET A 12 13.81 21.20 21.67
CA MET A 12 13.87 20.15 20.66
C MET A 12 12.47 19.68 20.25
N VAL A 13 11.57 19.45 21.22
CA VAL A 13 10.18 19.02 20.97
C VAL A 13 9.40 20.13 20.25
N ILE A 14 9.55 21.40 20.68
CA ILE A 14 8.89 22.55 20.04
C ILE A 14 9.37 22.68 18.59
N PHE A 15 10.68 22.62 18.36
CA PHE A 15 11.26 22.73 17.02
C PHE A 15 10.81 21.58 16.13
N TYR A 16 10.83 20.34 16.65
CA TYR A 16 10.34 19.15 15.95
C TYR A 16 8.87 19.31 15.57
N THR A 17 8.00 19.70 16.51
CA THR A 17 6.58 19.93 16.26
C THR A 17 6.33 21.00 15.20
N ALA A 18 7.03 22.13 15.29
CA ALA A 18 6.95 23.20 14.30
C ALA A 18 7.35 22.71 12.90
N PHE A 19 8.39 21.87 12.82
CA PHE A 19 8.86 21.31 11.56
C PHE A 19 7.89 20.26 10.99
N VAL A 20 7.27 19.45 11.84
CA VAL A 20 6.19 18.53 11.45
C VAL A 20 5.00 19.30 10.86
N VAL A 21 4.52 20.36 11.57
CA VAL A 21 3.42 21.20 11.08
C VAL A 21 3.76 21.83 9.73
N LEU A 22 4.97 22.39 9.59
CA LEU A 22 5.42 22.97 8.33
C LEU A 22 5.47 21.95 7.20
N SER A 23 5.96 20.74 7.47
CA SER A 23 6.01 19.66 6.48
C SER A 23 4.62 19.26 6.01
N TYR A 24 3.64 19.15 6.90
CA TYR A 24 2.25 18.88 6.54
C TYR A 24 1.62 20.03 5.72
N LEU A 25 1.89 21.27 6.04
CA LEU A 25 1.41 22.42 5.24
C LEU A 25 1.98 22.38 3.81
N ILE A 26 3.27 22.07 3.67
CA ILE A 26 3.90 21.86 2.36
C ILE A 26 3.25 20.70 1.62
N MET A 27 3.00 19.57 2.30
CA MET A 27 2.32 18.42 1.70
C MET A 27 0.89 18.75 1.26
N ILE A 28 0.12 19.51 2.04
CA ILE A 28 -1.21 19.99 1.67
C ILE A 28 -1.14 20.83 0.38
N PHE A 29 -0.20 21.76 0.30
CA PHE A 29 -0.02 22.58 -0.89
C PHE A 29 0.33 21.75 -2.14
N LEU A 30 1.32 20.89 -2.02
CA LEU A 30 1.78 20.03 -3.13
C LEU A 30 0.72 19.04 -3.58
N SER A 31 0.08 18.35 -2.64
CA SER A 31 -0.97 17.37 -2.96
C SER A 31 -2.21 18.04 -3.59
N SER A 32 -2.63 19.19 -3.06
CA SER A 32 -3.78 19.93 -3.63
C SER A 32 -3.54 20.35 -5.08
N ARG A 33 -2.30 20.70 -5.41
CA ARG A 33 -1.93 21.03 -6.80
C ARG A 33 -2.02 19.80 -7.72
N GLU A 34 -1.53 18.65 -7.27
CA GLU A 34 -1.57 17.42 -8.07
C GLU A 34 -3.00 16.85 -8.19
N VAL A 35 -3.80 16.90 -7.13
CA VAL A 35 -5.21 16.54 -7.15
C VAL A 35 -6.00 17.39 -8.16
N LYS A 36 -5.79 18.71 -8.17
CA LYS A 36 -6.42 19.60 -9.17
C LYS A 36 -6.00 19.23 -10.59
N ARG A 37 -4.72 18.96 -10.83
CA ARG A 37 -4.22 18.51 -12.14
C ARG A 37 -4.88 17.21 -12.58
N HIS A 38 -5.05 16.27 -11.68
CA HIS A 38 -5.69 15.00 -11.98
C HIS A 38 -7.17 15.16 -12.31
N ALA A 39 -7.91 15.94 -11.52
CA ALA A 39 -9.33 16.20 -11.72
C ALA A 39 -9.62 16.84 -13.09
N VAL A 40 -8.74 17.74 -13.56
CA VAL A 40 -8.87 18.36 -14.89
C VAL A 40 -8.51 17.38 -16.03
N ASN A 41 -7.62 16.43 -15.75
CA ASN A 41 -7.10 15.46 -16.74
C ASN A 41 -7.74 14.07 -16.55
N SER A 42 -8.99 13.99 -16.12
CA SER A 42 -9.74 12.73 -16.05
C SER A 42 -9.74 12.01 -17.40
N ILE A 43 -9.90 10.68 -17.35
CA ILE A 43 -9.85 9.86 -18.55
C ILE A 43 -10.98 10.22 -19.48
N ASP A 44 -10.65 10.54 -20.74
CA ASP A 44 -11.61 10.65 -21.83
C ASP A 44 -11.88 9.23 -22.40
N GLU A 45 -13.14 8.90 -22.61
CA GLU A 45 -13.58 7.69 -23.32
C GLU A 45 -12.93 7.55 -24.70
N ARG A 46 -12.49 8.66 -25.30
CA ARG A 46 -11.71 8.68 -26.53
C ARG A 46 -10.32 8.08 -26.33
N GLU A 47 -9.63 8.41 -25.22
CA GLU A 47 -8.32 7.82 -24.89
C GLU A 47 -8.43 6.31 -24.72
N LYS A 48 -9.48 5.82 -24.04
CA LYS A 48 -9.75 4.38 -23.88
C LYS A 48 -9.92 3.69 -25.24
N ARG A 49 -10.74 4.25 -26.13
CA ARG A 49 -10.96 3.70 -27.47
C ARG A 49 -9.71 3.69 -28.34
N LEU A 50 -8.86 4.70 -28.22
CA LEU A 50 -7.60 4.76 -28.96
C LEU A 50 -6.64 3.66 -28.47
N LEU A 51 -6.50 3.50 -27.16
CA LEU A 51 -5.66 2.45 -26.57
C LEU A 51 -6.17 1.05 -26.90
N SER A 52 -7.48 0.80 -26.81
CA SER A 52 -8.05 -0.52 -27.11
C SER A 52 -7.82 -0.97 -28.55
N LYS A 53 -7.58 -0.04 -29.48
CA LYS A 53 -7.35 -0.33 -30.91
C LYS A 53 -5.90 -0.23 -31.35
N SER A 54 -5.00 0.30 -30.52
CA SER A 54 -3.61 0.50 -30.89
C SER A 54 -2.79 -0.78 -30.76
N PRO A 55 -2.01 -1.19 -31.78
CA PRO A 55 -1.07 -2.32 -31.67
C PRO A 55 0.09 -2.02 -30.70
N PHE A 56 0.35 -0.74 -30.41
CA PHE A 56 1.40 -0.28 -29.51
C PHE A 56 0.95 -0.17 -28.03
N THR A 57 -0.26 -0.64 -27.73
CA THR A 57 -0.76 -0.64 -26.35
C THR A 57 0.15 -1.50 -25.47
N PRO A 58 0.70 -0.93 -24.37
CA PRO A 58 1.57 -1.66 -23.48
C PRO A 58 0.88 -2.90 -22.90
N GLY A 59 1.55 -4.04 -22.89
CA GLY A 59 1.06 -5.23 -22.19
C GLY A 59 1.33 -5.13 -20.69
N VAL A 60 0.48 -5.73 -19.87
CA VAL A 60 0.56 -5.69 -18.41
C VAL A 60 0.37 -7.07 -17.83
N SER A 61 1.29 -7.53 -16.95
CA SER A 61 1.19 -8.77 -16.19
C SER A 61 0.71 -8.48 -14.76
N ILE A 62 -0.43 -9.00 -14.34
CA ILE A 62 -0.86 -8.96 -12.93
C ILE A 62 -0.19 -10.14 -12.23
N VAL A 63 0.67 -9.89 -11.25
CA VAL A 63 1.35 -10.91 -10.46
C VAL A 63 0.81 -10.89 -9.04
N ALA A 64 0.18 -12.00 -8.62
CA ALA A 64 -0.45 -12.12 -7.31
C ALA A 64 -0.01 -13.42 -6.61
N PRO A 65 0.82 -13.31 -5.54
CA PRO A 65 1.21 -14.46 -4.72
C PRO A 65 0.04 -14.94 -3.85
N ALA A 66 -0.16 -16.25 -3.78
CA ALA A 66 -1.18 -16.93 -3.00
C ALA A 66 -0.57 -17.96 -2.06
N TYR A 67 -0.92 -17.91 -0.77
CA TYR A 67 -0.57 -18.91 0.23
C TYR A 67 -1.69 -19.10 1.23
N ASN A 68 -2.38 -20.25 1.18
CA ASN A 68 -3.52 -20.59 2.03
C ASN A 68 -4.66 -19.56 1.96
N GLU A 69 -5.17 -19.29 0.77
CA GLU A 69 -6.21 -18.29 0.46
C GLU A 69 -7.50 -18.94 -0.08
N GLU A 70 -7.78 -20.19 0.26
CA GLU A 70 -8.93 -20.96 -0.26
C GLU A 70 -10.29 -20.28 -0.09
N VAL A 71 -10.42 -19.32 0.85
CA VAL A 71 -11.71 -18.73 1.22
C VAL A 71 -12.24 -17.78 0.14
N ASN A 72 -11.38 -16.90 -0.39
CA ASN A 72 -11.78 -15.83 -1.30
C ASN A 72 -11.05 -15.85 -2.66
N ILE A 73 -10.17 -16.85 -2.90
CA ILE A 73 -9.29 -16.90 -4.08
C ILE A 73 -10.04 -16.76 -5.40
N VAL A 74 -11.21 -17.39 -5.53
CA VAL A 74 -12.01 -17.38 -6.78
C VAL A 74 -12.56 -15.99 -7.07
N ASP A 75 -13.14 -15.31 -6.08
CA ASP A 75 -13.66 -13.94 -6.25
C ASP A 75 -12.54 -12.95 -6.55
N ASN A 76 -11.40 -13.09 -5.89
CA ASN A 76 -10.25 -12.22 -6.10
C ASN A 76 -9.64 -12.39 -7.49
N VAL A 77 -9.42 -13.62 -7.95
CA VAL A 77 -8.94 -13.90 -9.32
C VAL A 77 -9.93 -13.40 -10.36
N ASN A 78 -11.23 -13.55 -10.12
CA ASN A 78 -12.26 -12.98 -11.00
C ASN A 78 -12.13 -11.45 -11.10
N SER A 79 -11.77 -10.73 -10.02
CA SER A 79 -11.56 -9.27 -10.10
C SER A 79 -10.37 -8.91 -10.97
N PHE A 80 -9.31 -9.72 -10.95
CA PHE A 80 -8.14 -9.52 -11.80
C PHE A 80 -8.44 -9.78 -13.28
N LEU A 81 -9.25 -10.80 -13.57
CA LEU A 81 -9.63 -11.16 -14.94
C LEU A 81 -10.65 -10.19 -15.57
N LYS A 82 -11.33 -9.38 -14.75
CA LYS A 82 -12.34 -8.40 -15.21
C LYS A 82 -11.78 -7.04 -15.57
N GLN A 83 -10.47 -6.91 -15.73
CA GLN A 83 -9.89 -5.62 -16.12
C GLN A 83 -10.35 -5.19 -17.52
N ASP A 84 -10.85 -3.98 -17.65
CA ASP A 84 -11.19 -3.33 -18.93
C ASP A 84 -9.93 -2.83 -19.64
N TYR A 85 -9.08 -3.80 -20.03
CA TYR A 85 -7.82 -3.51 -20.70
C TYR A 85 -7.49 -4.58 -21.76
N PRO A 86 -7.08 -4.20 -22.99
CA PRO A 86 -7.05 -5.13 -24.10
C PRO A 86 -5.87 -6.10 -24.11
N LYS A 87 -4.79 -5.80 -23.36
CA LYS A 87 -3.55 -6.58 -23.43
C LYS A 87 -2.96 -6.80 -22.03
N PHE A 88 -3.48 -7.81 -21.36
CA PHE A 88 -2.99 -8.16 -20.03
C PHE A 88 -3.03 -9.68 -19.81
N GLU A 89 -2.28 -10.12 -18.83
CA GLU A 89 -2.28 -11.48 -18.31
C GLU A 89 -2.35 -11.47 -16.78
N VAL A 90 -2.86 -12.55 -16.21
CA VAL A 90 -2.93 -12.75 -14.75
C VAL A 90 -2.09 -13.96 -14.39
N ILE A 91 -1.14 -13.77 -13.47
CA ILE A 91 -0.22 -14.80 -13.00
C ILE A 91 -0.43 -14.96 -11.51
N ILE A 92 -1.11 -16.02 -11.11
CA ILE A 92 -1.26 -16.41 -9.71
C ILE A 92 -0.10 -17.33 -9.35
N VAL A 93 0.61 -17.00 -8.28
CA VAL A 93 1.73 -17.81 -7.80
C VAL A 93 1.31 -18.55 -6.53
N ASN A 94 0.99 -19.83 -6.65
CA ASN A 94 0.74 -20.72 -5.52
C ASN A 94 2.07 -21.05 -4.83
N ASP A 95 2.35 -20.40 -3.71
CA ASP A 95 3.60 -20.54 -2.94
C ASP A 95 3.54 -21.72 -1.97
N GLY A 96 3.23 -22.91 -2.52
CA GLY A 96 3.15 -24.14 -1.75
C GLY A 96 2.05 -24.15 -0.69
N SER A 97 0.83 -23.72 -1.04
CA SER A 97 -0.34 -23.76 -0.17
C SER A 97 -0.59 -25.19 0.35
N LYS A 98 -1.11 -25.27 1.58
CA LYS A 98 -1.42 -26.53 2.28
C LYS A 98 -2.93 -26.77 2.43
N ASP A 99 -3.74 -25.79 2.03
CA ASP A 99 -5.19 -25.82 1.96
C ASP A 99 -5.65 -26.13 0.53
N HIS A 100 -6.93 -25.97 0.22
CA HIS A 100 -7.50 -26.23 -1.10
C HIS A 100 -7.38 -25.04 -2.07
N THR A 101 -6.40 -24.13 -1.90
CA THR A 101 -6.21 -22.97 -2.79
C THR A 101 -5.97 -23.39 -4.24
N LEU A 102 -5.04 -24.33 -4.47
CA LEU A 102 -4.68 -24.76 -5.82
C LEU A 102 -5.80 -25.55 -6.48
N GLU A 103 -6.44 -26.46 -5.75
CA GLU A 103 -7.57 -27.25 -6.24
C GLU A 103 -8.73 -26.38 -6.68
N LYS A 104 -9.08 -25.35 -5.88
CA LYS A 104 -10.12 -24.38 -6.23
C LYS A 104 -9.78 -23.58 -7.49
N LEU A 105 -8.52 -23.20 -7.67
CA LEU A 105 -8.09 -22.54 -8.91
C LEU A 105 -8.27 -23.47 -10.12
N ILE A 106 -7.82 -24.73 -10.02
CA ILE A 106 -7.93 -25.72 -11.11
C ILE A 106 -9.39 -25.94 -11.50
N GLU A 107 -10.25 -26.18 -10.51
CA GLU A 107 -11.67 -26.50 -10.74
C GLU A 107 -12.48 -25.32 -11.28
N ASN A 108 -12.28 -24.11 -10.76
CA ASN A 108 -13.13 -22.96 -11.11
C ASN A 108 -12.69 -22.26 -12.40
N PHE A 109 -11.45 -22.44 -12.84
CA PHE A 109 -10.90 -21.78 -14.04
C PHE A 109 -10.50 -22.76 -15.14
N ASP A 110 -10.90 -24.03 -15.06
CA ASP A 110 -10.61 -25.07 -16.06
C ASP A 110 -9.12 -25.17 -16.40
N LEU A 111 -8.27 -25.23 -15.36
CA LEU A 111 -6.82 -25.21 -15.52
C LEU A 111 -6.26 -26.58 -15.87
N VAL A 112 -5.35 -26.64 -16.82
CA VAL A 112 -4.56 -27.83 -17.16
C VAL A 112 -3.07 -27.52 -17.03
N GLU A 113 -2.29 -28.52 -16.62
CA GLU A 113 -0.84 -28.43 -16.59
C GLU A 113 -0.30 -28.34 -18.02
N VAL A 114 0.61 -27.39 -18.26
CA VAL A 114 1.25 -27.21 -19.56
C VAL A 114 2.76 -27.32 -19.44
N PRO A 115 3.44 -27.95 -20.44
CA PRO A 115 4.91 -27.94 -20.48
C PRO A 115 5.40 -26.51 -20.53
N TYR A 116 6.36 -26.14 -19.66
CA TYR A 116 6.92 -24.80 -19.61
C TYR A 116 8.42 -24.85 -19.36
N ALA A 117 9.18 -24.21 -20.25
CA ALA A 117 10.62 -24.01 -20.09
C ALA A 117 10.85 -22.81 -19.16
N TYR A 118 10.87 -23.07 -17.83
CA TYR A 118 11.08 -22.05 -16.83
C TYR A 118 12.50 -21.48 -16.91
N THR A 119 12.61 -20.19 -17.19
CA THR A 119 13.89 -19.48 -17.19
C THR A 119 14.01 -18.69 -15.89
N GLU A 120 14.89 -19.14 -15.01
CA GLU A 120 15.13 -18.49 -13.74
C GLU A 120 16.11 -17.32 -13.92
N ILE A 121 15.57 -16.09 -14.06
CA ILE A 121 16.36 -14.87 -14.12
C ILE A 121 16.65 -14.36 -12.71
N ILE A 122 15.67 -14.41 -11.83
CA ILE A 122 15.83 -14.13 -10.39
C ILE A 122 15.67 -15.45 -9.66
N TYR A 123 16.63 -15.76 -8.79
CA TYR A 123 16.59 -16.99 -8.00
C TYR A 123 15.37 -17.06 -7.08
N THR A 124 14.69 -18.19 -7.08
CA THR A 124 13.53 -18.49 -6.24
C THR A 124 13.57 -19.91 -5.70
N LYS A 125 12.71 -20.26 -4.75
CA LYS A 125 12.51 -21.67 -4.41
C LYS A 125 11.95 -22.43 -5.61
N PRO A 126 12.21 -23.77 -5.70
CA PRO A 126 11.96 -24.54 -6.90
C PRO A 126 10.56 -24.38 -7.49
N PHE A 127 10.52 -24.06 -8.77
CA PHE A 127 9.36 -24.16 -9.63
C PHE A 127 8.95 -25.63 -9.81
N LYS A 128 7.66 -25.96 -9.75
CA LYS A 128 7.15 -27.32 -9.96
C LYS A 128 6.46 -27.44 -11.32
N ARG A 129 5.45 -26.64 -11.56
CA ARG A 129 4.62 -26.72 -12.76
C ARG A 129 3.87 -25.43 -13.05
N LEU A 130 3.45 -25.26 -14.29
CA LEU A 130 2.62 -24.19 -14.77
C LEU A 130 1.27 -24.72 -15.21
N PHE A 131 0.21 -24.05 -14.83
CA PHE A 131 -1.14 -24.30 -15.33
C PHE A 131 -1.61 -23.14 -16.19
N ARG A 132 -2.41 -23.47 -17.20
CA ARG A 132 -3.11 -22.51 -18.06
C ARG A 132 -4.56 -22.94 -18.20
N SER A 133 -5.48 -21.98 -18.32
CA SER A 133 -6.89 -22.29 -18.60
C SER A 133 -7.08 -22.79 -20.04
N ILE A 134 -7.90 -23.84 -20.18
CA ILE A 134 -8.41 -24.31 -21.48
C ILE A 134 -9.72 -23.61 -21.87
N ASN A 135 -10.31 -22.85 -20.94
CA ASN A 135 -11.51 -22.09 -21.18
C ASN A 135 -11.14 -20.75 -21.85
N PRO A 136 -11.63 -20.47 -23.07
CA PRO A 136 -11.31 -19.22 -23.78
C PRO A 136 -11.65 -17.94 -23.02
N LYS A 137 -12.54 -18.02 -22.05
CA LYS A 137 -12.89 -16.89 -21.17
C LYS A 137 -11.73 -16.48 -20.25
N TYR A 138 -10.81 -17.40 -19.96
CA TYR A 138 -9.71 -17.26 -19.03
C TYR A 138 -8.36 -17.56 -19.69
N ASP A 139 -8.24 -17.34 -21.00
CA ASP A 139 -7.05 -17.66 -21.82
C ASP A 139 -5.79 -16.90 -21.39
N ASN A 140 -5.98 -15.80 -20.68
CA ASN A 140 -4.94 -14.94 -20.11
C ASN A 140 -4.59 -15.27 -18.65
N LEU A 141 -5.12 -16.38 -18.08
CA LEU A 141 -4.81 -16.83 -16.72
C LEU A 141 -3.73 -17.91 -16.71
N TYR A 142 -2.68 -17.65 -15.92
CA TYR A 142 -1.61 -18.59 -15.61
C TYR A 142 -1.53 -18.82 -14.10
N VAL A 143 -1.28 -20.05 -13.69
CA VAL A 143 -1.03 -20.39 -12.29
C VAL A 143 0.31 -21.10 -12.17
N VAL A 144 1.23 -20.51 -11.43
CA VAL A 144 2.55 -21.04 -11.11
C VAL A 144 2.44 -21.81 -9.80
N ASP A 145 2.75 -23.10 -9.78
CA ASP A 145 2.87 -23.90 -8.56
C ASP A 145 4.36 -24.09 -8.24
N LYS A 146 4.78 -23.74 -7.02
CA LYS A 146 6.17 -23.82 -6.57
C LYS A 146 6.29 -24.29 -5.12
N GLU A 147 7.50 -24.59 -4.69
CA GLU A 147 7.78 -24.81 -3.28
C GLU A 147 7.69 -23.51 -2.49
N ASN A 148 7.19 -23.61 -1.25
CA ASN A 148 7.03 -22.44 -0.40
C ASN A 148 8.35 -21.73 -0.14
N GLY A 149 8.41 -20.45 -0.54
CA GLY A 149 9.57 -19.58 -0.37
C GLY A 149 9.68 -18.97 1.03
N GLY A 150 8.63 -19.06 1.83
CA GLY A 150 8.55 -18.47 3.17
C GLY A 150 8.37 -16.95 3.17
N THR A 151 8.37 -16.30 2.00
CA THR A 151 8.19 -14.85 1.86
C THR A 151 7.40 -14.49 0.61
N LYS A 152 6.64 -13.40 0.67
CA LYS A 152 5.94 -12.85 -0.48
C LYS A 152 6.89 -12.52 -1.63
N ALA A 153 8.07 -11.99 -1.31
CA ALA A 153 9.09 -11.59 -2.28
C ALA A 153 9.51 -12.73 -3.21
N ASP A 154 9.74 -13.94 -2.66
CA ASP A 154 10.12 -15.12 -3.43
C ASP A 154 9.01 -15.52 -4.43
N ALA A 155 7.75 -15.50 -3.99
CA ALA A 155 6.62 -15.79 -4.87
C ALA A 155 6.42 -14.73 -5.97
N VAL A 156 6.58 -13.43 -5.64
CA VAL A 156 6.51 -12.37 -6.66
C VAL A 156 7.63 -12.53 -7.69
N ASN A 157 8.86 -12.83 -7.26
CA ASN A 157 9.99 -13.07 -8.17
C ASN A 157 9.72 -14.26 -9.11
N ALA A 158 9.12 -15.34 -8.61
CA ALA A 158 8.72 -16.46 -9.47
C ALA A 158 7.69 -16.05 -10.52
N GLY A 159 6.72 -15.23 -10.16
CA GLY A 159 5.77 -14.63 -11.09
C GLY A 159 6.45 -13.72 -12.13
N LEU A 160 7.45 -12.92 -11.72
CA LEU A 160 8.22 -12.07 -12.63
C LEU A 160 9.05 -12.87 -13.64
N ASN A 161 9.59 -14.04 -13.26
CA ASN A 161 10.29 -14.94 -14.18
C ASN A 161 9.36 -15.49 -15.27
N VAL A 162 8.05 -15.62 -15.00
CA VAL A 162 7.04 -16.12 -15.94
C VAL A 162 6.37 -14.99 -16.73
N ALA A 163 6.34 -13.77 -16.20
CA ALA A 163 5.66 -12.63 -16.81
C ALA A 163 6.23 -12.27 -18.20
N HIS A 164 5.34 -12.01 -19.18
CA HIS A 164 5.72 -11.75 -20.56
C HIS A 164 5.82 -10.26 -20.89
N TYR A 165 5.18 -9.38 -20.10
CA TYR A 165 5.10 -7.96 -20.42
C TYR A 165 6.13 -7.11 -19.67
N GLU A 166 6.45 -5.96 -20.25
CA GLU A 166 7.37 -4.96 -19.67
C GLU A 166 6.84 -4.34 -18.39
N TRP A 167 5.52 -4.23 -18.27
CA TRP A 167 4.86 -3.65 -17.12
C TRP A 167 4.16 -4.73 -16.31
N PHE A 168 4.25 -4.65 -15.00
CA PHE A 168 3.50 -5.55 -14.14
C PHE A 168 2.81 -4.83 -12.98
N VAL A 169 1.71 -5.41 -12.53
CA VAL A 169 1.04 -5.06 -11.29
C VAL A 169 1.43 -6.10 -10.24
N ASN A 170 2.10 -5.67 -9.16
CA ASN A 170 2.21 -6.48 -7.95
C ASN A 170 0.98 -6.21 -7.09
N THR A 171 0.23 -7.24 -6.75
CA THR A 171 -0.95 -7.14 -5.87
C THR A 171 -1.02 -8.33 -4.93
N ASP A 172 -1.61 -8.13 -3.74
CA ASP A 172 -1.95 -9.25 -2.86
C ASP A 172 -3.16 -9.97 -3.42
N VAL A 173 -3.17 -11.30 -3.34
CA VAL A 173 -4.29 -12.09 -3.86
C VAL A 173 -5.61 -11.88 -3.11
N ASP A 174 -5.57 -11.26 -1.92
CA ASP A 174 -6.73 -10.88 -1.12
C ASP A 174 -7.30 -9.49 -1.47
N CYS A 175 -6.78 -8.88 -2.53
CA CYS A 175 -7.22 -7.57 -3.01
C CYS A 175 -8.30 -7.69 -4.09
N ILE A 176 -9.21 -6.72 -4.13
CA ILE A 176 -10.17 -6.51 -5.22
C ILE A 176 -9.71 -5.30 -6.03
N LEU A 177 -9.49 -5.51 -7.31
CA LEU A 177 -9.10 -4.44 -8.23
C LEU A 177 -10.34 -3.89 -8.97
N PRO A 178 -10.56 -2.58 -9.03
CA PRO A 178 -11.54 -1.97 -9.92
C PRO A 178 -11.24 -2.33 -11.37
N TYR A 179 -12.28 -2.45 -12.19
CA TYR A 179 -12.18 -2.86 -13.60
C TYR A 179 -11.27 -1.99 -14.46
N ASP A 180 -11.02 -0.74 -14.08
CA ASP A 180 -10.20 0.23 -14.80
C ASP A 180 -8.80 0.45 -14.18
N ALA A 181 -8.40 -0.34 -13.18
CA ALA A 181 -7.16 -0.13 -12.43
C ALA A 181 -5.91 -0.12 -13.32
N ILE A 182 -5.79 -1.08 -14.25
CA ILE A 182 -4.67 -1.13 -15.21
C ILE A 182 -4.69 0.12 -16.10
N PHE A 183 -5.85 0.48 -16.62
CA PHE A 183 -5.99 1.60 -17.55
C PHE A 183 -5.52 2.92 -16.92
N GLN A 184 -5.87 3.16 -15.64
CA GLN A 184 -5.43 4.33 -14.88
C GLN A 184 -3.91 4.41 -14.77
N CYS A 185 -3.23 3.27 -14.62
CA CYS A 185 -1.76 3.21 -14.53
C CYS A 185 -1.10 3.40 -15.91
N VAL A 186 -1.60 2.73 -16.95
CA VAL A 186 -1.04 2.82 -18.30
C VAL A 186 -1.12 4.24 -18.86
N LYS A 187 -2.12 5.01 -18.49
CA LYS A 187 -2.19 6.44 -18.79
C LYS A 187 -0.92 7.20 -18.36
N MET A 188 -0.31 6.79 -17.24
CA MET A 188 0.95 7.40 -16.77
C MET A 188 2.15 6.96 -17.60
N VAL A 189 2.15 5.72 -18.14
CA VAL A 189 3.18 5.25 -19.08
C VAL A 189 3.21 6.14 -20.32
N LEU A 190 2.05 6.50 -20.85
CA LEU A 190 1.94 7.35 -22.04
C LEU A 190 2.34 8.81 -21.78
N ARG A 191 2.27 9.26 -20.53
CA ARG A 191 2.59 10.65 -20.14
C ARG A 191 4.04 10.86 -19.72
N HIS A 192 4.76 9.79 -19.36
CA HIS A 192 6.10 9.86 -18.79
C HIS A 192 7.04 8.85 -19.42
N ASN A 193 7.93 9.29 -20.29
CA ASN A 193 8.90 8.41 -20.98
C ASN A 193 9.90 7.73 -20.04
N ASN A 194 10.07 8.22 -18.82
CA ASN A 194 11.00 7.70 -17.83
C ASN A 194 10.28 7.14 -16.61
N LEU A 195 9.07 6.60 -16.78
CA LEU A 195 8.29 6.04 -15.70
C LEU A 195 8.96 4.76 -15.18
N LEU A 196 9.14 4.69 -13.85
CA LEU A 196 9.58 3.49 -13.15
C LEU A 196 8.39 2.78 -12.53
N ALA A 197 7.52 3.53 -11.86
CA ALA A 197 6.39 2.94 -11.16
C ALA A 197 5.22 3.92 -11.02
N VAL A 198 4.02 3.35 -10.88
CA VAL A 198 2.78 4.05 -10.49
C VAL A 198 2.23 3.41 -9.23
N SER A 199 1.95 4.24 -8.22
CA SER A 199 1.19 3.85 -7.04
C SER A 199 -0.24 4.37 -7.17
N GLY A 200 -1.22 3.52 -6.92
CA GLY A 200 -2.62 3.92 -6.81
C GLY A 200 -3.06 4.05 -5.35
N ALA A 201 -4.19 4.66 -5.10
CA ALA A 201 -4.76 4.68 -3.76
C ALA A 201 -5.34 3.30 -3.40
N MET A 202 -5.25 2.96 -2.13
CA MET A 202 -5.84 1.76 -1.54
C MET A 202 -6.84 2.13 -0.45
N THR A 203 -7.90 1.33 -0.33
CA THR A 203 -8.96 1.56 0.64
C THR A 203 -9.38 0.24 1.30
N MET A 204 -9.93 0.31 2.53
CA MET A 204 -10.41 -0.88 3.25
C MET A 204 -11.73 -1.38 2.67
N SER A 205 -11.80 -2.68 2.37
CA SER A 205 -13.00 -3.37 1.88
C SER A 205 -13.94 -3.85 2.99
N ASN A 206 -13.56 -3.72 4.27
CA ASN A 206 -14.31 -4.27 5.42
C ASN A 206 -15.77 -3.79 5.54
N GLY A 207 -16.15 -2.70 4.88
CA GLY A 207 -17.53 -2.20 4.82
C GLY A 207 -18.24 -2.46 3.49
N CYS A 208 -17.53 -3.02 2.51
CA CYS A 208 -18.01 -3.22 1.16
C CYS A 208 -18.72 -4.55 0.98
N LYS A 209 -19.59 -4.64 -0.02
CA LYS A 209 -20.14 -5.91 -0.52
C LYS A 209 -19.42 -6.27 -1.81
N VAL A 210 -18.94 -7.52 -1.90
CA VAL A 210 -18.29 -8.06 -3.08
C VAL A 210 -19.18 -9.11 -3.70
N MET A 211 -19.40 -9.05 -5.02
CA MET A 211 -20.15 -10.03 -5.80
C MET A 211 -19.36 -10.40 -7.05
N SER A 212 -19.02 -11.66 -7.18
CA SER A 212 -18.28 -12.19 -8.34
C SER A 212 -17.02 -11.38 -8.69
N GLY A 213 -16.27 -10.94 -7.68
CA GLY A 213 -15.05 -10.17 -7.87
C GLY A 213 -15.23 -8.64 -8.11
N GLU A 214 -16.46 -8.13 -7.99
CA GLU A 214 -16.73 -6.69 -8.10
C GLU A 214 -17.29 -6.10 -6.81
N LEU A 215 -17.03 -4.82 -6.59
CA LEU A 215 -17.60 -4.07 -5.47
C LEU A 215 -19.03 -3.66 -5.78
N ALA A 216 -20.00 -4.45 -5.30
CA ALA A 216 -21.43 -4.16 -5.43
C ALA A 216 -21.87 -2.94 -4.60
N SER A 217 -21.16 -2.62 -3.50
CA SER A 217 -21.32 -1.37 -2.78
C SER A 217 -20.05 -0.96 -2.07
N ARG A 218 -19.74 0.34 -2.05
CA ARG A 218 -18.55 0.94 -1.44
C ARG A 218 -18.92 1.71 -0.20
N ARG A 219 -18.68 1.12 0.98
CA ARG A 219 -19.05 1.69 2.27
C ARG A 219 -17.85 1.71 3.21
N ALA A 220 -17.75 2.76 4.00
CA ALA A 220 -16.74 2.82 5.07
C ALA A 220 -16.99 1.73 6.12
N PRO A 221 -15.92 1.14 6.68
CA PRO A 221 -16.06 0.20 7.78
C PRO A 221 -16.77 0.83 8.99
N ILE A 222 -17.67 0.07 9.62
CA ILE A 222 -18.30 0.50 10.90
C ILE A 222 -17.40 0.11 12.08
N SER A 223 -16.62 -0.96 11.93
CA SER A 223 -15.68 -1.41 12.96
C SER A 223 -14.57 -0.37 13.18
N PRO A 224 -14.25 0.01 14.43
CA PRO A 224 -13.32 1.12 14.71
C PRO A 224 -11.93 0.95 14.10
N ILE A 225 -11.33 -0.24 14.20
CA ILE A 225 -9.94 -0.48 13.73
C ILE A 225 -9.82 -0.31 12.22
N PRO A 226 -10.61 -0.99 11.37
CA PRO A 226 -10.58 -0.74 9.93
C PRO A 226 -10.98 0.70 9.55
N LEU A 227 -11.87 1.35 10.33
CA LEU A 227 -12.26 2.74 10.09
C LEU A 227 -11.08 3.71 10.30
N PHE A 228 -10.34 3.58 11.41
CA PHE A 228 -9.12 4.37 11.64
C PHE A 228 -8.06 4.09 10.58
N GLN A 229 -7.88 2.84 10.19
CA GLN A 229 -6.93 2.49 9.15
C GLN A 229 -7.35 3.03 7.78
N THR A 230 -8.64 3.10 7.48
CA THR A 230 -9.15 3.77 6.28
C THR A 230 -8.71 5.23 6.25
N LEU A 231 -8.88 5.95 7.36
CA LEU A 231 -8.46 7.35 7.48
C LEU A 231 -6.95 7.53 7.32
N GLU A 232 -6.16 6.66 7.93
CA GLU A 232 -4.71 6.64 7.81
C GLU A 232 -4.26 6.39 6.35
N TYR A 233 -4.90 5.43 5.65
CA TYR A 233 -4.62 5.17 4.24
C TYR A 233 -5.00 6.37 3.36
N MET A 234 -6.13 7.00 3.61
CA MET A 234 -6.51 8.22 2.89
C MET A 234 -5.44 9.31 3.08
N ARG A 235 -4.92 9.53 4.30
CA ARG A 235 -3.80 10.47 4.53
C ARG A 235 -2.55 10.08 3.77
N SER A 236 -2.20 8.80 3.79
CA SER A 236 -1.01 8.30 3.08
C SER A 236 -1.12 8.53 1.58
N PHE A 237 -2.25 8.12 0.97
CA PHE A 237 -2.40 8.11 -0.50
C PHE A 237 -2.80 9.47 -1.09
N PHE A 238 -3.74 10.20 -0.47
CA PHE A 238 -4.27 11.46 -1.02
C PHE A 238 -3.52 12.71 -0.52
N LEU A 239 -2.67 12.58 0.50
CA LEU A 239 -1.82 13.68 0.97
C LEU A 239 -0.34 13.36 0.81
N GLY A 240 0.19 12.41 1.59
CA GLY A 240 1.62 12.12 1.64
C GLY A 240 2.18 11.71 0.29
N LYS A 241 1.73 10.60 -0.28
CA LYS A 241 2.24 10.09 -1.56
C LYS A 241 1.96 11.04 -2.73
N MET A 242 0.83 11.75 -2.75
CA MET A 242 0.58 12.78 -3.76
C MET A 242 1.61 13.91 -3.69
N ALA A 243 1.94 14.39 -2.49
CA ALA A 243 2.97 15.41 -2.30
C ALA A 243 4.36 14.90 -2.74
N TRP A 244 4.75 13.68 -2.30
CA TRP A 244 6.02 13.07 -2.69
C TRP A 244 6.13 12.80 -4.20
N SER A 245 5.07 12.36 -4.83
CA SER A 245 5.00 12.17 -6.29
C SER A 245 5.27 13.47 -7.05
N SER A 246 4.74 14.60 -6.57
CA SER A 246 4.91 15.90 -7.23
C SER A 246 6.37 16.32 -7.38
N ILE A 247 7.20 15.93 -6.41
CA ILE A 247 8.63 16.23 -6.39
C ILE A 247 9.50 15.01 -6.74
N ASN A 248 8.92 13.91 -7.23
CA ASN A 248 9.62 12.65 -7.54
C ASN A 248 10.50 12.14 -6.37
N ALA A 249 9.92 12.05 -5.19
CA ALA A 249 10.56 11.61 -3.94
C ALA A 249 9.67 10.58 -3.21
N MET A 250 9.05 9.66 -3.96
CA MET A 250 8.15 8.65 -3.42
C MET A 250 8.91 7.68 -2.50
N PRO A 251 8.40 7.42 -1.28
CA PRO A 251 9.06 6.52 -0.33
C PRO A 251 8.86 5.04 -0.67
N ASN A 252 7.69 4.67 -1.17
CA ASN A 252 7.34 3.31 -1.56
C ASN A 252 6.14 3.28 -2.51
N VAL A 253 6.03 2.20 -3.26
CA VAL A 253 4.82 1.77 -3.94
C VAL A 253 4.19 0.67 -3.09
N SER A 254 2.88 0.75 -2.82
CA SER A 254 2.24 -0.16 -1.87
C SER A 254 2.35 -1.63 -2.29
N GLY A 255 2.61 -2.52 -1.32
CA GLY A 255 2.68 -3.96 -1.56
C GLY A 255 1.35 -4.59 -2.02
N GLY A 256 0.20 -3.99 -1.67
CA GLY A 256 -1.11 -4.47 -2.12
C GLY A 256 -1.51 -4.01 -3.52
N PHE A 257 -0.88 -2.95 -4.05
CA PHE A 257 -1.02 -2.54 -5.44
C PHE A 257 0.15 -1.64 -5.86
N GLY A 258 0.99 -2.15 -6.74
CA GLY A 258 2.07 -1.40 -7.37
C GLY A 258 2.18 -1.75 -8.86
N PHE A 259 2.14 -0.74 -9.72
CA PHE A 259 2.38 -0.90 -11.15
C PHE A 259 3.83 -0.48 -11.43
N LEU A 260 4.66 -1.41 -11.93
CA LEU A 260 6.11 -1.21 -12.01
C LEU A 260 6.67 -1.67 -13.37
N ASN A 261 7.80 -1.07 -13.76
CA ASN A 261 8.56 -1.52 -14.92
C ASN A 261 9.34 -2.79 -14.57
N ARG A 262 8.95 -3.93 -15.16
CA ARG A 262 9.51 -5.25 -14.89
C ARG A 262 10.99 -5.32 -15.20
N ASP A 263 11.42 -4.76 -16.32
CA ASP A 263 12.81 -4.86 -16.78
C ASP A 263 13.77 -4.14 -15.83
N LEU A 264 13.38 -2.98 -15.31
CA LEU A 264 14.19 -2.24 -14.33
C LEU A 264 14.23 -2.96 -12.99
N ILE A 265 13.10 -3.50 -12.52
CA ILE A 265 13.03 -4.29 -11.29
C ILE A 265 13.93 -5.53 -11.39
N MET A 266 13.84 -6.28 -12.50
CA MET A 266 14.64 -7.49 -12.70
C MET A 266 16.14 -7.17 -12.82
N LYS A 267 16.53 -6.12 -13.52
CA LYS A 267 17.92 -5.64 -13.60
C LYS A 267 18.47 -5.18 -12.25
N ALA A 268 17.62 -4.70 -11.36
CA ALA A 268 18.00 -4.30 -10.01
C ALA A 268 18.08 -5.50 -9.02
N GLY A 269 17.69 -6.71 -9.46
CA GLY A 269 17.77 -7.95 -8.65
C GLY A 269 16.42 -8.43 -8.10
N GLY A 270 15.30 -7.81 -8.44
CA GLY A 270 13.95 -8.20 -7.98
C GLY A 270 13.64 -7.82 -6.55
N TYR A 271 12.70 -8.55 -5.95
CA TYR A 271 12.29 -8.36 -4.57
C TYR A 271 13.23 -9.08 -3.60
N ALA A 272 13.65 -8.40 -2.54
CA ALA A 272 14.53 -8.97 -1.50
C ALA A 272 13.74 -9.92 -0.58
N GLY A 273 14.12 -11.20 -0.57
CA GLY A 273 13.42 -12.25 0.18
C GLY A 273 13.56 -12.16 1.70
N ASP A 274 14.53 -11.43 2.21
CA ASP A 274 14.80 -11.23 3.64
C ASP A 274 14.22 -9.91 4.19
N SER A 275 13.56 -9.10 3.35
CA SER A 275 12.98 -7.82 3.76
C SER A 275 11.61 -7.98 4.40
N PHE A 276 11.39 -7.24 5.50
CA PHE A 276 10.08 -7.09 6.16
C PHE A 276 9.22 -5.98 5.53
N ALA A 277 9.82 -5.17 4.65
CA ALA A 277 9.18 -4.10 3.87
C ALA A 277 9.63 -4.21 2.41
N GLU A 278 9.30 -5.35 1.79
CA GLU A 278 9.71 -5.72 0.44
C GLU A 278 9.31 -4.70 -0.63
N ASP A 279 8.20 -4.01 -0.42
CA ASP A 279 7.64 -2.98 -1.30
C ASP A 279 8.44 -1.68 -1.26
N MET A 280 8.99 -1.30 -0.11
CA MET A 280 9.89 -0.17 0.04
C MET A 280 11.29 -0.53 -0.48
N GLU A 281 11.80 -1.71 -0.11
CA GLU A 281 13.14 -2.16 -0.46
C GLU A 281 13.30 -2.31 -1.98
N VAL A 282 12.34 -2.91 -2.69
CA VAL A 282 12.42 -3.07 -4.15
C VAL A 282 12.46 -1.73 -4.88
N LEU A 283 11.70 -0.73 -4.42
CA LEU A 283 11.74 0.59 -5.02
C LEU A 283 13.10 1.26 -4.81
N LEU A 284 13.60 1.28 -3.56
CA LEU A 284 14.88 1.90 -3.21
C LEU A 284 16.06 1.22 -3.93
N THR A 285 16.05 -0.12 -4.02
CA THR A 285 17.09 -0.88 -4.74
C THR A 285 17.07 -0.54 -6.24
N THR A 286 15.87 -0.41 -6.84
CA THR A 286 15.74 -0.06 -8.25
C THR A 286 16.14 1.40 -8.49
N GLU A 287 15.76 2.33 -7.62
CA GLU A 287 16.19 3.73 -7.71
C GLU A 287 17.71 3.87 -7.53
N ARG A 288 18.32 3.08 -6.63
CA ARG A 288 19.79 2.96 -6.47
C ARG A 288 20.42 2.48 -7.77
N TYR A 289 19.88 1.43 -8.39
CA TYR A 289 20.31 0.93 -9.68
C TYR A 289 20.26 2.04 -10.74
N CYS A 290 19.12 2.71 -10.88
CA CYS A 290 18.96 3.81 -11.83
C CYS A 290 19.95 4.95 -11.60
N CYS A 291 20.22 5.32 -10.34
CA CYS A 291 21.21 6.34 -10.01
C CYS A 291 22.63 5.91 -10.39
N ASN A 292 23.00 4.66 -10.12
CA ASN A 292 24.35 4.13 -10.42
C ASN A 292 24.63 4.07 -11.94
N PHE A 293 23.61 3.79 -12.74
CA PHE A 293 23.73 3.71 -14.20
C PHE A 293 23.24 4.98 -14.93
N ASN A 294 22.96 6.07 -14.19
CA ASN A 294 22.46 7.33 -14.74
C ASN A 294 21.16 7.22 -15.54
N ILE A 295 20.34 6.23 -15.25
CA ILE A 295 19.02 6.05 -15.87
C ILE A 295 18.04 7.07 -15.25
N PRO A 296 17.36 7.90 -16.06
CA PRO A 296 16.32 8.76 -15.53
C PRO A 296 15.11 7.92 -15.12
N PHE A 297 14.51 8.25 -13.96
CA PHE A 297 13.32 7.56 -13.49
C PHE A 297 12.31 8.52 -12.87
N ARG A 298 11.04 8.12 -12.88
CA ARG A 298 9.94 8.81 -12.22
C ARG A 298 9.00 7.81 -11.57
N VAL A 299 8.60 8.11 -10.32
CA VAL A 299 7.58 7.37 -9.58
C VAL A 299 6.38 8.28 -9.37
N VAL A 300 5.19 7.82 -9.74
CA VAL A 300 3.96 8.63 -9.76
C VAL A 300 2.91 8.03 -8.82
N GLN A 301 2.26 8.86 -8.03
CA GLN A 301 1.03 8.54 -7.32
C GLN A 301 -0.17 9.04 -8.11
N ILE A 302 -1.17 8.18 -8.33
CA ILE A 302 -2.47 8.59 -8.86
C ILE A 302 -3.51 8.61 -7.74
N PRO A 303 -4.36 9.65 -7.64
CA PRO A 303 -5.36 9.77 -6.60
C PRO A 303 -6.66 9.03 -6.97
N VAL A 304 -6.53 7.79 -7.43
CA VAL A 304 -7.63 6.91 -7.80
C VAL A 304 -7.49 5.61 -7.00
N ASN A 305 -8.59 5.12 -6.45
CA ASN A 305 -8.58 3.83 -5.79
C ASN A 305 -8.41 2.71 -6.81
N THR A 306 -7.24 2.10 -6.79
CA THR A 306 -6.87 0.99 -7.66
C THR A 306 -6.93 -0.37 -6.96
N CYS A 307 -7.15 -0.35 -5.64
CA CYS A 307 -7.16 -1.57 -4.85
C CYS A 307 -8.01 -1.42 -3.60
N TRP A 308 -8.76 -2.46 -3.27
CA TRP A 308 -9.52 -2.62 -2.05
C TRP A 308 -9.02 -3.86 -1.32
N THR A 309 -8.61 -3.71 -0.05
CA THR A 309 -8.01 -4.79 0.74
C THR A 309 -8.71 -4.94 2.09
N GLU A 310 -8.69 -6.15 2.66
CA GLU A 310 -9.23 -6.37 3.99
C GLU A 310 -8.27 -5.83 5.06
N GLY A 311 -8.74 -4.87 5.84
CA GLY A 311 -8.01 -4.32 6.98
C GLY A 311 -8.11 -5.21 8.23
N PRO A 312 -7.17 -5.07 9.19
CA PRO A 312 -7.18 -5.83 10.45
C PRO A 312 -8.44 -5.56 11.25
N SER A 313 -9.14 -6.62 11.62
CA SER A 313 -10.39 -6.56 12.36
C SER A 313 -10.22 -6.55 13.89
N THR A 314 -9.02 -6.88 14.42
CA THR A 314 -8.72 -6.96 15.85
C THR A 314 -7.43 -6.22 16.21
N LEU A 315 -7.32 -5.77 17.47
CA LEU A 315 -6.11 -5.13 18.00
C LEU A 315 -4.86 -6.02 17.86
N LYS A 316 -5.03 -7.33 18.05
CA LYS A 316 -3.91 -8.29 17.95
C LYS A 316 -3.35 -8.35 16.53
N ILE A 317 -4.23 -8.34 15.51
CA ILE A 317 -3.82 -8.35 14.09
C ILE A 317 -3.19 -7.01 13.74
N LEU A 318 -3.81 -5.89 14.13
CA LEU A 318 -3.26 -4.54 13.95
C LEU A 318 -1.85 -4.42 14.55
N TYR A 319 -1.68 -4.82 15.82
CA TYR A 319 -0.39 -4.77 16.49
C TYR A 319 0.69 -5.59 15.75
N ARG A 320 0.35 -6.79 15.27
CA ARG A 320 1.28 -7.62 14.49
C ARG A 320 1.68 -6.94 13.17
N GLN A 321 0.70 -6.40 12.45
CA GLN A 321 0.91 -5.68 11.19
C GLN A 321 1.84 -4.48 11.40
N ARG A 322 1.54 -3.62 12.38
CA ARG A 322 2.32 -2.41 12.69
C ARG A 322 3.71 -2.71 13.22
N SER A 323 3.84 -3.73 14.07
CA SER A 323 5.15 -4.19 14.55
C SER A 323 6.02 -4.72 13.39
N ARG A 324 5.43 -5.41 12.40
CA ARG A 324 6.15 -5.82 11.19
C ARG A 324 6.59 -4.61 10.36
N TRP A 325 5.71 -3.61 10.18
CA TRP A 325 6.04 -2.39 9.43
C TRP A 325 7.16 -1.58 10.11
N GLY A 326 7.10 -1.41 11.44
CA GLY A 326 8.19 -0.77 12.18
C GLY A 326 9.51 -1.52 12.00
N ARG A 327 9.48 -2.86 12.12
CA ARG A 327 10.65 -3.69 11.90
C ARG A 327 11.22 -3.50 10.48
N GLY A 328 10.35 -3.52 9.46
CA GLY A 328 10.72 -3.30 8.07
C GLY A 328 11.32 -1.92 7.82
N LEU A 329 10.70 -0.88 8.40
CA LEU A 329 11.22 0.49 8.30
C LEU A 329 12.66 0.61 8.82
N LEU A 330 12.93 0.09 10.02
CA LEU A 330 14.28 0.13 10.58
C LEU A 330 15.26 -0.69 9.74
N GLN A 331 14.85 -1.89 9.28
CA GLN A 331 15.67 -2.72 8.39
C GLN A 331 16.03 -1.97 7.11
N THR A 332 15.04 -1.36 6.45
CA THR A 332 15.26 -0.61 5.20
C THR A 332 16.21 0.58 5.41
N LEU A 333 16.09 1.31 6.53
CA LEU A 333 17.01 2.40 6.85
C LEU A 333 18.43 1.89 7.10
N VAL A 334 18.59 0.76 7.78
CA VAL A 334 19.92 0.15 8.02
C VAL A 334 20.52 -0.35 6.71
N ASN A 335 19.75 -1.04 5.86
CA ASN A 335 20.23 -1.55 4.56
C ASN A 335 20.61 -0.43 3.59
N ASN A 336 19.96 0.74 3.70
CA ASN A 336 20.15 1.87 2.79
C ASN A 336 20.79 3.10 3.48
N HIS A 337 21.46 2.90 4.62
CA HIS A 337 22.08 4.00 5.39
C HIS A 337 23.07 4.82 4.57
N ASP A 338 23.75 4.20 3.62
CA ASP A 338 24.70 4.84 2.70
C ASP A 338 24.05 5.80 1.70
N MET A 339 22.73 5.73 1.53
CA MET A 339 21.98 6.64 0.66
C MET A 339 21.49 7.91 1.40
N ILE A 340 21.31 7.83 2.73
CA ILE A 340 20.68 8.90 3.52
C ILE A 340 21.47 10.20 3.41
N GLY A 341 20.80 11.28 3.01
CA GLY A 341 21.40 12.63 2.88
C GLY A 341 22.33 12.81 1.69
N ARG A 342 22.53 11.80 0.83
CA ARG A 342 23.50 11.89 -0.28
C ARG A 342 22.88 12.32 -1.60
N MET A 343 23.41 13.39 -2.18
CA MET A 343 22.99 13.94 -3.47
C MET A 343 23.20 12.98 -4.64
N ARG A 344 24.15 12.04 -4.55
CA ARG A 344 24.39 10.99 -5.56
C ARG A 344 23.11 10.21 -5.88
N PHE A 345 22.27 9.99 -4.87
CA PHE A 345 21.01 9.26 -5.03
C PHE A 345 19.82 10.21 -5.27
N ARG A 346 20.10 11.38 -5.83
CA ARG A 346 19.08 12.37 -6.21
C ARG A 346 18.14 12.71 -5.04
N ARG A 347 16.83 12.82 -5.32
CA ARG A 347 15.81 13.16 -4.30
C ARG A 347 15.55 12.01 -3.33
N THR A 348 15.72 10.77 -3.77
CA THR A 348 15.56 9.56 -2.93
C THR A 348 16.48 9.63 -1.72
N GLY A 349 17.79 9.86 -1.92
CA GLY A 349 18.74 9.95 -0.81
C GLY A 349 18.58 11.25 -0.03
N LEU A 350 18.52 12.38 -0.74
CA LEU A 350 18.55 13.70 -0.11
C LEU A 350 17.26 14.06 0.64
N ILE A 351 16.09 13.70 0.07
CA ILE A 351 14.79 14.11 0.60
C ILE A 351 14.07 12.91 1.23
N THR A 352 13.80 11.87 0.46
CA THR A 352 12.94 10.75 0.89
C THR A 352 13.50 10.05 2.11
N LEU A 353 14.70 9.51 2.04
CA LEU A 353 15.31 8.76 3.15
C LEU A 353 15.60 9.64 4.36
N THR A 354 16.01 10.90 4.14
CA THR A 354 16.20 11.84 5.23
C THR A 354 14.89 12.15 5.95
N TYR A 355 13.81 12.37 5.20
CA TYR A 355 12.48 12.58 5.76
C TYR A 355 12.00 11.36 6.55
N ILE A 356 12.07 10.18 5.96
CA ILE A 356 11.66 8.92 6.62
C ILE A 356 12.44 8.71 7.93
N THR A 357 13.74 9.00 7.93
CA THR A 357 14.57 8.87 9.13
C THR A 357 14.09 9.82 10.23
N ILE A 358 13.84 11.09 9.91
CA ILE A 358 13.49 12.11 10.89
C ILE A 358 12.02 12.04 11.32
N PHE A 359 11.09 11.81 10.39
CA PHE A 359 9.65 11.96 10.62
C PHE A 359 8.86 10.66 10.70
N GLU A 360 9.43 9.54 10.26
CA GLU A 360 8.75 8.25 10.40
C GLU A 360 9.45 7.35 11.42
N PHE A 361 10.78 7.25 11.35
CA PHE A 361 11.53 6.40 12.27
C PHE A 361 11.67 7.04 13.66
N LEU A 362 12.07 8.32 13.75
CA LEU A 362 12.25 9.00 15.05
C LEU A 362 10.92 9.42 15.70
N ALA A 363 9.83 9.60 14.94
CA ALA A 363 8.56 10.05 15.49
C ALA A 363 8.05 9.20 16.66
N PRO A 364 7.91 7.87 16.57
CA PRO A 364 7.45 7.06 17.70
C PRO A 364 8.34 7.16 18.94
N ILE A 365 9.65 7.39 18.77
CA ILE A 365 10.61 7.55 19.86
C ILE A 365 10.39 8.90 20.56
N ILE A 366 10.25 9.97 19.78
CA ILE A 366 10.02 11.32 20.30
C ILE A 366 8.65 11.41 21.00
N GLU A 367 7.62 10.83 20.40
CA GLU A 367 6.27 10.82 20.96
C GLU A 367 6.20 10.03 22.27
N ALA A 368 6.78 8.83 22.34
CA ALA A 368 6.85 8.06 23.57
C ALA A 368 7.63 8.81 24.66
N SER A 369 8.73 9.46 24.29
CA SER A 369 9.50 10.29 25.22
C SER A 369 8.68 11.50 25.72
N GLY A 370 7.90 12.13 24.86
CA GLY A 370 7.00 13.22 25.20
C GLY A 370 5.91 12.79 26.20
N VAL A 371 5.33 11.59 26.00
CA VAL A 371 4.35 11.01 26.94
C VAL A 371 4.99 10.76 28.32
N LEU A 372 6.20 10.17 28.37
CA LEU A 372 6.91 9.88 29.63
C LEU A 372 7.22 11.20 30.38
N ILE A 373 7.63 12.23 29.69
CA ILE A 373 7.91 13.54 30.28
C ILE A 373 6.62 14.21 30.78
N THR A 374 5.54 14.10 30.03
CA THR A 374 4.23 14.61 30.48
C THR A 374 3.78 13.93 31.77
N ILE A 375 3.92 12.59 31.86
CA ILE A 375 3.65 11.83 33.06
C ILE A 375 4.53 12.32 34.24
N TYR A 376 5.83 12.50 34.00
CA TYR A 376 6.74 13.04 35.02
C TYR A 376 6.30 14.43 35.52
N PHE A 377 5.84 15.33 34.65
CA PHE A 377 5.33 16.65 35.03
C PHE A 377 4.05 16.56 35.87
N ILE A 378 3.15 15.65 35.52
CA ILE A 378 1.92 15.40 36.29
C ILE A 378 2.30 14.97 37.71
N ILE A 379 3.18 13.97 37.84
CA ILE A 379 3.58 13.41 39.14
C ILE A 379 4.34 14.42 40.00
N SER A 380 5.21 15.21 39.34
CA SER A 380 6.02 16.23 40.05
C SER A 380 5.28 17.55 40.33
N GLY A 381 4.00 17.68 39.95
CA GLY A 381 3.22 18.91 40.11
C GLY A 381 3.71 20.09 39.29
N ARG A 382 4.52 19.86 38.24
CA ARG A 382 5.12 20.90 37.40
C ARG A 382 4.36 21.15 36.12
N LEU A 383 3.29 20.41 35.83
CA LEU A 383 2.50 20.56 34.62
C LEU A 383 1.76 21.90 34.61
N ASN A 384 2.04 22.72 33.61
CA ASN A 384 1.21 23.90 33.34
C ASN A 384 -0.07 23.45 32.60
N ILE A 385 -1.17 23.32 33.35
CA ILE A 385 -2.45 22.82 32.84
C ILE A 385 -2.97 23.67 31.68
N LYS A 386 -2.82 25.00 31.74
CA LYS A 386 -3.27 25.90 30.67
C LYS A 386 -2.52 25.60 29.35
N THR A 387 -1.19 25.51 29.42
CA THR A 387 -0.37 25.17 28.24
C THR A 387 -0.72 23.79 27.71
N ALA A 388 -0.89 22.78 28.56
CA ALA A 388 -1.24 21.44 28.16
C ALA A 388 -2.60 21.39 27.43
N ILE A 389 -3.62 22.09 27.92
CA ILE A 389 -4.95 22.18 27.29
C ILE A 389 -4.83 22.89 25.92
N ILE A 390 -4.13 24.02 25.82
CA ILE A 390 -3.97 24.76 24.57
C ILE A 390 -3.24 23.87 23.54
N THR A 391 -2.16 23.21 23.93
CA THR A 391 -1.40 22.31 23.05
C THR A 391 -2.26 21.14 22.58
N PHE A 392 -3.02 20.51 23.47
CA PHE A 392 -3.94 19.44 23.13
C PHE A 392 -4.94 19.88 22.05
N PHE A 393 -5.65 20.98 22.27
CA PHE A 393 -6.62 21.47 21.30
C PHE A 393 -5.98 21.94 19.99
N ALA A 394 -4.77 22.49 20.02
CA ALA A 394 -4.04 22.85 18.81
C ALA A 394 -3.70 21.63 17.97
N ILE A 395 -3.19 20.56 18.59
CA ILE A 395 -2.88 19.28 17.90
C ILE A 395 -4.16 18.66 17.32
N MET A 396 -5.24 18.59 18.10
CA MET A 396 -6.52 18.06 17.66
C MET A 396 -7.10 18.85 16.47
N SER A 397 -7.08 20.19 16.55
CA SER A 397 -7.57 21.03 15.47
C SER A 397 -6.75 20.90 14.19
N PHE A 398 -5.42 20.80 14.32
CA PHE A 398 -4.55 20.59 13.18
C PHE A 398 -4.77 19.22 12.53
N GLY A 399 -4.88 18.15 13.33
CA GLY A 399 -5.22 16.81 12.85
C GLY A 399 -6.55 16.76 12.11
N LEU A 400 -7.58 17.44 12.65
CA LEU A 400 -8.89 17.55 12.02
C LEU A 400 -8.82 18.31 10.68
N LEU A 401 -8.05 19.41 10.61
CA LEU A 401 -7.81 20.16 9.38
C LEU A 401 -7.18 19.25 8.30
N VAL A 402 -6.11 18.53 8.63
CA VAL A 402 -5.42 17.62 7.71
C VAL A 402 -6.38 16.56 7.18
N ASN A 403 -7.14 15.90 8.06
CA ASN A 403 -8.10 14.86 7.67
C ASN A 403 -9.24 15.41 6.81
N THR A 404 -9.70 16.63 7.08
CA THR A 404 -10.73 17.29 6.26
C THR A 404 -10.21 17.57 4.84
N VAL A 405 -8.98 18.04 4.69
CA VAL A 405 -8.34 18.25 3.39
C VAL A 405 -8.22 16.93 2.62
N VAL A 406 -7.82 15.86 3.30
CA VAL A 406 -7.69 14.52 2.71
C VAL A 406 -9.04 13.99 2.20
N MET A 407 -10.11 14.13 2.99
CA MET A 407 -11.46 13.76 2.56
C MET A 407 -11.94 14.60 1.35
N LEU A 408 -11.58 15.89 1.32
CA LEU A 408 -11.87 16.75 0.17
C LEU A 408 -11.11 16.26 -1.08
N HIS A 409 -9.83 15.88 -0.96
CA HIS A 409 -9.06 15.33 -2.07
C HIS A 409 -9.69 14.04 -2.61
N ASP A 410 -10.09 13.12 -1.73
CA ASP A 410 -10.80 11.90 -2.13
C ASP A 410 -12.11 12.22 -2.86
N TYR A 411 -12.90 13.15 -2.32
CA TYR A 411 -14.15 13.58 -2.94
C TYR A 411 -13.95 14.16 -4.35
N LEU A 412 -12.93 14.99 -4.54
CA LEU A 412 -12.60 15.59 -5.83
C LEU A 412 -12.08 14.59 -6.87
N CYS A 413 -11.55 13.46 -6.43
CA CYS A 413 -10.97 12.42 -7.30
C CYS A 413 -11.91 11.23 -7.58
N GLY A 414 -13.20 11.34 -7.25
CA GLY A 414 -14.19 10.32 -7.58
C GLY A 414 -14.76 9.55 -6.39
N SER A 415 -14.52 10.02 -5.17
CA SER A 415 -15.09 9.49 -3.91
C SER A 415 -14.90 7.99 -3.69
N SER A 416 -14.16 7.62 -2.68
CA SER A 416 -13.99 6.22 -2.26
C SER A 416 -15.31 5.59 -1.85
N PHE A 417 -16.18 6.35 -1.19
CA PHE A 417 -17.45 5.88 -0.64
C PHE A 417 -18.67 6.56 -1.27
N GLU A 418 -19.77 5.82 -1.36
CA GLU A 418 -20.99 6.26 -2.05
C GLU A 418 -21.85 7.20 -1.20
N LYS A 419 -21.82 7.04 0.12
CA LYS A 419 -22.76 7.77 1.00
C LYS A 419 -22.07 8.85 1.83
N ARG A 420 -22.69 10.01 1.96
CA ARG A 420 -22.22 11.12 2.82
C ARG A 420 -22.04 10.69 4.28
N ARG A 421 -22.87 9.76 4.76
CA ARG A 421 -22.76 9.19 6.12
C ARG A 421 -21.37 8.58 6.38
N ASP A 422 -20.73 7.98 5.39
CA ASP A 422 -19.43 7.36 5.52
C ASP A 422 -18.34 8.40 5.81
N TYR A 423 -18.43 9.58 5.17
CA TYR A 423 -17.54 10.71 5.45
C TYR A 423 -17.76 11.33 6.82
N ILE A 424 -19.01 11.34 7.33
CA ILE A 424 -19.32 11.77 8.70
C ILE A 424 -18.66 10.79 9.71
N LEU A 425 -18.73 9.48 9.46
CA LEU A 425 -18.06 8.48 10.29
C LEU A 425 -16.53 8.68 10.30
N LEU A 426 -15.92 8.97 9.15
CA LEU A 426 -14.51 9.28 9.04
C LEU A 426 -14.15 10.58 9.77
N LEU A 427 -15.02 11.58 9.77
CA LEU A 427 -14.81 12.83 10.52
C LEU A 427 -14.82 12.59 12.04
N ILE A 428 -15.74 11.76 12.52
CA ILE A 428 -15.75 11.32 13.93
C ILE A 428 -14.49 10.53 14.26
N ALA A 429 -14.08 9.62 13.37
CA ALA A 429 -12.84 8.88 13.53
C ALA A 429 -11.62 9.81 13.59
N ALA A 430 -11.59 10.90 12.80
CA ALA A 430 -10.49 11.86 12.80
C ALA A 430 -10.30 12.57 14.16
N VAL A 431 -11.38 12.74 14.93
CA VAL A 431 -11.31 13.29 16.30
C VAL A 431 -10.81 12.24 17.31
N LEU A 432 -11.19 10.98 17.13
CA LEU A 432 -10.86 9.91 18.08
C LEU A 432 -9.51 9.25 17.82
N GLU A 433 -9.03 9.29 16.57
CA GLU A 433 -7.82 8.61 16.11
C GLU A 433 -6.56 8.98 16.92
N PRO A 434 -6.26 10.26 17.18
CA PRO A 434 -5.06 10.64 17.94
C PRO A 434 -5.05 10.11 19.39
N ILE A 435 -6.23 9.87 19.96
CA ILE A 435 -6.39 9.41 21.35
C ILE A 435 -6.40 7.89 21.45
N ILE A 436 -7.05 7.20 20.51
CA ILE A 436 -7.32 5.76 20.61
C ILE A 436 -6.35 4.96 19.74
N TYR A 437 -6.23 5.32 18.46
CA TYR A 437 -5.53 4.50 17.47
C TYR A 437 -4.04 4.81 17.40
N HIS A 438 -3.68 6.08 17.38
CA HIS A 438 -2.29 6.51 17.22
C HIS A 438 -1.34 6.00 18.32
N PRO A 439 -1.70 5.99 19.63
CA PRO A 439 -0.86 5.37 20.67
C PRO A 439 -0.58 3.88 20.44
N ILE A 440 -1.53 3.13 19.85
CA ILE A 440 -1.33 1.72 19.52
C ILE A 440 -0.30 1.58 18.41
N VAL A 441 -0.35 2.46 17.41
CA VAL A 441 0.62 2.49 16.30
C VAL A 441 2.02 2.80 16.84
N VAL A 442 2.18 3.79 17.72
CA VAL A 442 3.46 4.16 18.34
C VAL A 442 4.06 2.97 19.09
N VAL A 443 3.31 2.36 20.00
CA VAL A 443 3.77 1.20 20.80
C VAL A 443 4.14 0.02 19.88
N SER A 444 3.33 -0.22 18.85
CA SER A 444 3.57 -1.31 17.91
C SER A 444 4.84 -1.08 17.09
N SER A 445 5.10 0.15 16.65
CA SER A 445 6.30 0.53 15.89
C SER A 445 7.57 0.36 16.74
N LEU A 446 7.56 0.85 17.99
CA LEU A 446 8.66 0.67 18.93
C LEU A 446 8.92 -0.82 19.22
N SER A 447 7.87 -1.63 19.36
CA SER A 447 8.01 -3.07 19.48
C SER A 447 8.66 -3.68 18.21
N GLY A 448 8.36 -3.18 17.03
CA GLY A 448 8.99 -3.58 15.78
C GLY A 448 10.49 -3.28 15.77
N TYR A 449 10.89 -2.07 16.18
CA TYR A 449 12.29 -1.68 16.31
C TYR A 449 13.06 -2.58 17.28
N PHE A 450 12.46 -2.82 18.45
CA PHE A 450 13.05 -3.71 19.45
C PHE A 450 13.24 -5.14 18.92
N LYS A 451 12.24 -5.69 18.21
CA LYS A 451 12.33 -7.02 17.59
C LYS A 451 13.43 -7.11 16.53
N TYR A 452 13.66 -6.04 15.78
CA TYR A 452 14.76 -5.97 14.80
C TYR A 452 16.11 -5.99 15.50
N ILE A 453 16.31 -5.14 16.52
CA ILE A 453 17.57 -5.04 17.28
C ILE A 453 17.88 -6.36 17.98
N MET A 454 16.87 -7.02 18.57
CA MET A 454 17.03 -8.32 19.24
C MET A 454 17.09 -9.51 18.29
N ASN A 455 17.06 -9.29 16.97
CA ASN A 455 17.09 -10.32 15.92
C ASN A 455 16.12 -11.48 16.18
N THR A 456 14.89 -11.18 16.63
CA THR A 456 13.88 -12.20 16.92
C THR A 456 13.43 -12.89 15.65
N LYS A 457 13.33 -14.25 15.69
CA LYS A 457 12.77 -14.99 14.55
C LYS A 457 11.36 -14.51 14.25
N SER A 458 11.08 -14.23 12.98
CA SER A 458 9.75 -13.86 12.51
C SER A 458 9.08 -15.11 11.93
N VAL A 459 7.86 -15.37 12.37
CA VAL A 459 6.97 -16.31 11.71
C VAL A 459 5.91 -15.47 11.00
N TRP A 460 5.74 -15.67 9.69
CA TRP A 460 4.62 -15.10 8.95
C TRP A 460 3.33 -15.55 9.63
N GLY A 461 2.58 -14.60 10.18
CA GLY A 461 1.33 -14.90 10.84
C GLY A 461 0.26 -15.23 9.80
N THR A 462 -0.44 -16.36 9.97
CA THR A 462 -1.67 -16.64 9.23
C THR A 462 -2.70 -15.56 9.56
N MET A 463 -3.15 -14.80 8.56
CA MET A 463 -4.33 -13.95 8.68
C MET A 463 -5.56 -14.85 8.61
N ILE A 464 -6.45 -14.77 9.60
CA ILE A 464 -7.75 -15.42 9.54
C ILE A 464 -8.61 -14.58 8.60
N ARG A 465 -8.87 -15.09 7.42
CA ARG A 465 -9.73 -14.45 6.41
C ARG A 465 -11.21 -14.65 6.77
N LYS A 466 -12.01 -13.62 6.57
CA LYS A 466 -13.47 -13.71 6.60
C LYS A 466 -13.98 -13.81 5.16
N LYS A 467 -15.00 -14.64 4.94
CA LYS A 467 -15.71 -14.67 3.66
C LYS A 467 -16.35 -13.30 3.43
N TYR A 468 -16.29 -12.79 2.19
CA TYR A 468 -16.99 -11.54 1.85
C TYR A 468 -18.47 -11.67 2.16
N ALA A 469 -19.11 -10.60 2.66
CA ALA A 469 -20.56 -10.58 2.86
C ALA A 469 -21.23 -10.74 1.49
N GLN A 470 -21.78 -11.91 1.21
CA GLN A 470 -22.60 -12.15 0.02
C GLN A 470 -23.87 -11.31 0.17
N ALA A 471 -24.23 -10.54 -0.86
CA ALA A 471 -25.56 -10.00 -0.96
C ALA A 471 -26.53 -11.18 -1.14
N GLU A 472 -27.35 -11.45 -0.13
CA GLU A 472 -28.50 -12.36 -0.32
C GLU A 472 -29.26 -11.88 -1.56
N SER A 473 -29.52 -12.82 -2.45
CA SER A 473 -30.28 -12.56 -3.66
C SER A 473 -31.73 -12.20 -3.27
N ASP A 474 -32.03 -10.93 -3.15
CA ASP A 474 -33.41 -10.40 -3.08
C ASP A 474 -34.18 -10.62 -4.41
N ALA A 475 -33.84 -11.67 -5.16
CA ALA A 475 -34.44 -12.01 -6.45
C ALA A 475 -35.38 -13.22 -6.38
N GLN A 476 -35.99 -13.50 -5.22
CA GLN A 476 -37.10 -14.46 -5.14
C GLN A 476 -38.17 -14.00 -4.15
N THR A 477 -38.90 -12.95 -4.49
CA THR A 477 -40.33 -12.78 -4.10
C THR A 477 -40.91 -11.57 -4.84
N ALA A 478 -41.13 -11.71 -6.14
CA ALA A 478 -42.20 -10.95 -6.77
C ALA A 478 -43.45 -11.86 -6.72
N PRO A 479 -44.56 -11.46 -6.06
CA PRO A 479 -45.80 -12.21 -6.16
C PRO A 479 -46.36 -12.04 -7.58
N THR A 480 -46.53 -13.16 -8.26
CA THR A 480 -47.41 -13.23 -9.43
C THR A 480 -48.83 -12.90 -9.01
N THR A 481 -49.31 -11.72 -9.40
CA THR A 481 -50.74 -11.44 -9.66
C THR A 481 -50.82 -10.58 -10.90
#